data_de45380150dab4fee23e074712e3a308
#
_entry.id   de45380150dab4fee23e074712e3a308
#
_cell.length_a   1.000
_cell.length_b   1.000
_cell.length_c   1.000
_cell.angle_alpha   90.00
_cell.angle_beta   90.00
_cell.angle_gamma   90.00
#
_symmetry.space_group_name_H-M   'P 1'
#
loop_
_entity.id
_entity.type
_entity.pdbx_description
1 polymer ?
#
loop_
_entity_poly.entity_id
_entity_poly.type
_entity_poly.pdbx_seq_one_letter_code
_entity_poly.pdbx_strand_id
1 'polypeptide(L)'
;NEKKSLKKVLVSKNVFDKAGLNGVQELIIEKLGDAIFEPFKSLLQNGNKILTKNINVSSVTPIHADVSMVNSSDELDIEAFKNWREDYKDAEFICEENGKYIVGREVEKMSKSKYNVVTPDDICAEYGADTLRLYEMFLGPLEQAKPWNTAGISGVFGFLKKLCRLYFDENGMIVSDVEPTKDNLKSLHKTIKKVAEDIENFSFNTSVSQFMICVNELSTQKCHSRAILEPLAIVISPYAPHIAEELWSLLGHEGSIATVPFPEVNEKHLVESSKEYPVSFNGKMRFTIELSLDLTVPEIQEIIMNDERTLKQLDGRTPNKVIIVPGKVINLVG
;
A
#
# COMPACT_ATOMS: atom_id res chain seq x y z
N ASN A 1 0.43 -18.16 -53.92
CA ASN A 1 1.05 -16.91 -53.40
C ASN A 1 0.79 -16.80 -51.91
N GLU A 2 1.51 -17.57 -51.11
CA GLU A 2 1.56 -17.35 -49.68
C GLU A 2 2.24 -15.99 -49.45
N LYS A 3 1.50 -15.02 -48.91
CA LYS A 3 2.07 -13.79 -48.41
C LYS A 3 2.94 -14.19 -47.18
N LYS A 4 4.24 -14.35 -47.38
CA LYS A 4 5.19 -14.44 -46.28
C LYS A 4 5.07 -13.15 -45.47
N SER A 5 4.43 -13.24 -44.29
CA SER A 5 4.33 -12.08 -43.39
C SER A 5 5.70 -11.78 -42.81
N LEU A 6 6.06 -10.52 -42.79
CA LEU A 6 7.26 -10.05 -42.05
C LEU A 6 7.09 -10.41 -40.59
N LYS A 7 8.14 -10.93 -39.95
CA LYS A 7 8.15 -11.14 -38.49
C LYS A 7 7.88 -9.82 -37.78
N LYS A 8 7.02 -9.85 -36.78
CA LYS A 8 6.81 -8.73 -35.88
C LYS A 8 7.98 -8.66 -34.90
N VAL A 9 8.48 -7.46 -34.68
CA VAL A 9 9.54 -7.19 -33.70
C VAL A 9 8.99 -6.24 -32.65
N LEU A 10 9.10 -6.65 -31.39
CA LEU A 10 8.68 -5.88 -30.23
C LEU A 10 9.91 -5.41 -29.46
N VAL A 11 9.92 -4.16 -29.03
CA VAL A 11 11.05 -3.52 -28.36
C VAL A 11 10.62 -3.09 -26.96
N SER A 12 11.40 -3.47 -25.95
CA SER A 12 11.21 -3.03 -24.58
C SER A 12 11.21 -1.50 -24.48
N LYS A 13 10.35 -0.95 -23.62
CA LYS A 13 10.21 0.51 -23.42
C LYS A 13 11.53 1.19 -23.07
N ASN A 14 12.30 0.63 -22.14
CA ASN A 14 13.56 1.22 -21.73
C ASN A 14 14.64 1.15 -22.83
N VAL A 15 14.64 0.08 -23.63
CA VAL A 15 15.54 -0.02 -24.80
C VAL A 15 15.16 1.04 -25.81
N PHE A 16 13.88 1.22 -26.11
CA PHE A 16 13.42 2.26 -27.00
C PHE A 16 13.75 3.68 -26.51
N ASP A 17 13.52 3.95 -25.23
CA ASP A 17 13.79 5.27 -24.64
C ASP A 17 15.27 5.65 -24.68
N LYS A 18 16.17 4.67 -24.51
CA LYS A 18 17.63 4.87 -24.58
C LYS A 18 18.16 5.00 -25.99
N ALA A 19 17.68 4.16 -26.89
CA ALA A 19 18.22 4.02 -28.25
C ALA A 19 17.56 4.95 -29.27
N GLY A 20 16.30 5.31 -29.07
CA GLY A 20 15.49 6.00 -30.08
C GLY A 20 15.26 5.17 -31.35
N LEU A 21 14.63 5.74 -32.37
CA LEU A 21 14.32 5.02 -33.62
C LEU A 21 15.57 4.50 -34.33
N ASN A 22 16.61 5.30 -34.41
CA ASN A 22 17.85 4.93 -35.11
C ASN A 22 18.59 3.79 -34.38
N GLY A 23 18.72 3.88 -33.05
CA GLY A 23 19.36 2.83 -32.28
C GLY A 23 18.57 1.53 -32.25
N VAL A 24 17.23 1.60 -32.25
CA VAL A 24 16.37 0.42 -32.41
C VAL A 24 16.59 -0.24 -33.78
N GLN A 25 16.72 0.55 -34.83
CA GLN A 25 17.05 0.02 -36.17
C GLN A 25 18.38 -0.74 -36.17
N GLU A 26 19.40 -0.20 -35.53
CA GLU A 26 20.72 -0.86 -35.38
C GLU A 26 20.61 -2.16 -34.60
N LEU A 27 19.87 -2.15 -33.46
CA LEU A 27 19.63 -3.35 -32.66
C LEU A 27 18.87 -4.44 -33.40
N ILE A 28 17.88 -4.06 -34.23
CA ILE A 28 17.14 -5.02 -35.08
C ILE A 28 18.09 -5.67 -36.07
N ILE A 29 18.96 -4.89 -36.70
CA ILE A 29 19.93 -5.40 -37.67
C ILE A 29 20.94 -6.31 -36.98
N GLU A 30 21.47 -5.91 -35.83
CA GLU A 30 22.47 -6.65 -35.08
C GLU A 30 21.94 -7.98 -34.52
N LYS A 31 20.80 -7.93 -33.81
CA LYS A 31 20.27 -9.08 -33.08
C LYS A 31 19.43 -10.04 -33.91
N LEU A 32 18.72 -9.52 -34.91
CA LEU A 32 17.70 -10.26 -35.64
C LEU A 32 17.91 -10.27 -37.14
N GLY A 33 18.97 -9.63 -37.67
CA GLY A 33 19.19 -9.49 -39.10
C GLY A 33 19.06 -10.80 -39.86
N ASP A 34 19.70 -11.88 -39.38
CA ASP A 34 19.62 -13.21 -40.01
C ASP A 34 18.21 -13.81 -39.89
N ALA A 35 17.55 -13.70 -38.75
CA ALA A 35 16.20 -14.26 -38.51
C ALA A 35 15.11 -13.55 -39.35
N ILE A 36 15.23 -12.22 -39.53
CA ILE A 36 14.30 -11.44 -40.34
C ILE A 36 14.49 -11.70 -41.81
N PHE A 37 15.73 -11.93 -42.25
CA PHE A 37 16.07 -12.15 -43.67
C PHE A 37 16.00 -13.61 -44.10
N GLU A 38 15.96 -14.60 -43.19
CA GLU A 38 15.87 -16.02 -43.49
C GLU A 38 14.74 -16.35 -44.53
N PRO A 39 13.53 -15.82 -44.41
CA PRO A 39 12.46 -16.07 -45.38
C PRO A 39 12.77 -15.57 -46.78
N PHE A 40 13.74 -14.66 -46.94
CA PHE A 40 14.12 -14.06 -48.21
C PHE A 40 15.43 -14.65 -48.81
N LYS A 41 16.13 -15.53 -48.07
CA LYS A 41 17.39 -16.14 -48.56
C LYS A 41 17.24 -16.86 -49.87
N SER A 42 16.08 -17.49 -50.15
CA SER A 42 15.81 -18.14 -51.45
C SER A 42 15.69 -17.18 -52.64
N LEU A 43 15.40 -15.90 -52.37
CA LEU A 43 15.36 -14.84 -53.37
C LEU A 43 16.76 -14.27 -53.69
N LEU A 44 17.79 -14.64 -52.85
CA LEU A 44 19.16 -14.16 -52.90
C LEU A 44 20.10 -15.01 -53.74
N GLN A 45 19.66 -16.17 -54.27
CA GLN A 45 20.49 -17.09 -55.03
C GLN A 45 20.94 -16.58 -56.41
N ASN A 46 20.51 -15.40 -56.84
CA ASN A 46 20.86 -14.80 -58.14
C ASN A 46 21.91 -13.69 -58.00
N GLY A 47 22.89 -13.82 -57.13
CA GLY A 47 24.12 -13.02 -57.22
C GLY A 47 24.04 -11.55 -56.78
N ASN A 48 22.89 -11.06 -56.38
CA ASN A 48 22.75 -9.72 -55.82
C ASN A 48 22.92 -9.77 -54.29
N LYS A 49 24.06 -9.24 -53.77
CA LYS A 49 24.18 -8.92 -52.37
C LYS A 49 23.09 -7.94 -51.97
N ILE A 50 22.00 -8.43 -51.37
CA ILE A 50 21.10 -7.54 -50.66
C ILE A 50 21.90 -7.02 -49.49
N LEU A 51 22.18 -5.74 -49.51
CA LEU A 51 22.76 -5.01 -48.42
C LEU A 51 21.81 -5.09 -47.24
N THR A 52 22.13 -5.91 -46.25
CA THR A 52 21.46 -6.00 -44.93
C THR A 52 21.36 -4.64 -44.24
N LYS A 53 21.91 -3.59 -44.82
CA LYS A 53 21.97 -2.22 -44.28
C LYS A 53 20.71 -1.38 -44.47
N ASN A 54 19.64 -1.87 -45.14
CA ASN A 54 18.50 -1.05 -45.48
C ASN A 54 17.18 -1.49 -44.82
N ILE A 55 17.21 -1.95 -43.58
CA ILE A 55 16.02 -1.94 -42.76
C ILE A 55 15.78 -0.50 -42.35
N ASN A 56 14.70 0.10 -42.83
CA ASN A 56 14.29 1.44 -42.42
C ASN A 56 13.13 1.31 -41.44
N VAL A 57 13.39 1.59 -40.16
CA VAL A 57 12.37 1.70 -39.13
C VAL A 57 11.82 3.11 -39.16
N SER A 58 10.69 3.29 -39.87
CA SER A 58 10.03 4.59 -40.03
C SER A 58 9.22 5.01 -38.80
N SER A 59 8.72 4.04 -38.00
CA SER A 59 7.92 4.30 -36.80
C SER A 59 7.89 3.10 -35.88
N VAL A 60 7.69 3.36 -34.60
CA VAL A 60 7.34 2.37 -33.59
C VAL A 60 5.95 2.73 -33.06
N THR A 61 5.05 1.76 -33.04
CA THR A 61 3.67 1.97 -32.57
C THR A 61 3.47 1.23 -31.26
N PRO A 62 3.02 1.90 -30.19
CA PRO A 62 2.68 1.22 -28.94
C PRO A 62 1.49 0.26 -29.17
N ILE A 63 1.57 -0.89 -28.52
CA ILE A 63 0.48 -1.87 -28.51
C ILE A 63 0.12 -2.19 -27.06
N HIS A 64 -1.17 -2.46 -26.84
CA HIS A 64 -1.64 -2.87 -25.52
C HIS A 64 -1.27 -4.34 -25.26
N ALA A 65 -0.76 -4.61 -24.05
CA ALA A 65 -0.69 -5.94 -23.46
C ALA A 65 -1.79 -6.08 -22.40
N ASP A 66 -2.25 -7.30 -22.17
CA ASP A 66 -3.18 -7.55 -21.07
C ASP A 66 -2.45 -7.31 -19.73
N VAL A 67 -3.10 -6.57 -18.82
CA VAL A 67 -2.49 -6.19 -17.54
C VAL A 67 -2.16 -7.39 -16.66
N SER A 68 -2.83 -8.52 -16.83
CA SER A 68 -2.55 -9.77 -16.11
C SER A 68 -1.19 -10.39 -16.47
N MET A 69 -0.62 -10.03 -17.63
CA MET A 69 0.68 -10.52 -18.10
C MET A 69 1.85 -9.62 -17.67
N VAL A 70 1.57 -8.56 -16.91
CA VAL A 70 2.58 -7.57 -16.49
C VAL A 70 2.67 -7.56 -14.97
N ASN A 71 3.86 -7.85 -14.44
CA ASN A 71 4.08 -7.85 -13.00
C ASN A 71 4.23 -6.42 -12.40
N SER A 72 4.39 -6.34 -11.08
CA SER A 72 4.54 -5.06 -10.36
C SER A 72 5.80 -4.26 -10.72
N SER A 73 6.76 -4.89 -11.39
CA SER A 73 8.00 -4.25 -11.88
C SER A 73 7.93 -3.89 -13.36
N ASP A 74 6.73 -3.86 -13.94
CA ASP A 74 6.47 -3.57 -15.35
C ASP A 74 7.10 -4.56 -16.35
N GLU A 75 7.46 -5.76 -15.88
CA GLU A 75 8.01 -6.82 -16.69
C GLU A 75 6.90 -7.66 -17.32
N LEU A 76 6.94 -7.85 -18.64
CA LEU A 76 6.00 -8.65 -19.40
C LEU A 76 6.35 -10.12 -19.35
N ASP A 77 5.37 -10.98 -19.12
CA ASP A 77 5.46 -12.40 -19.43
C ASP A 77 5.36 -12.62 -20.94
N ILE A 78 6.52 -12.77 -21.59
CA ILE A 78 6.65 -12.92 -23.04
C ILE A 78 5.94 -14.18 -23.55
N GLU A 79 6.02 -15.29 -22.82
CA GLU A 79 5.41 -16.56 -23.24
C GLU A 79 3.89 -16.48 -23.13
N ALA A 80 3.37 -15.91 -22.03
CA ALA A 80 1.93 -15.64 -21.93
C ALA A 80 1.44 -14.73 -23.04
N PHE A 81 2.18 -13.67 -23.39
CA PHE A 81 1.83 -12.74 -24.45
C PHE A 81 1.83 -13.41 -25.85
N LYS A 82 2.82 -14.23 -26.17
CA LYS A 82 2.86 -15.00 -27.43
C LYS A 82 1.68 -15.98 -27.55
N ASN A 83 1.31 -16.62 -26.46
CA ASN A 83 0.21 -17.59 -26.43
C ASN A 83 -1.18 -16.90 -26.44
N TRP A 84 -1.26 -15.67 -25.97
CA TRP A 84 -2.51 -14.90 -25.93
C TRP A 84 -2.99 -14.45 -27.31
N ARG A 85 -2.06 -14.09 -28.22
CA ARG A 85 -2.41 -13.58 -29.55
C ARG A 85 -1.64 -14.29 -30.65
N GLU A 86 -2.37 -15.05 -31.49
CA GLU A 86 -1.83 -15.84 -32.61
C GLU A 86 -0.92 -15.00 -33.52
N ASP A 87 -1.25 -13.72 -33.73
CA ASP A 87 -0.50 -12.81 -34.61
C ASP A 87 0.85 -12.36 -34.01
N TYR A 88 1.14 -12.70 -32.75
CA TYR A 88 2.42 -12.45 -32.08
C TYR A 88 3.19 -13.72 -31.69
N LYS A 89 2.66 -14.91 -32.03
CA LYS A 89 3.27 -16.20 -31.69
C LYS A 89 4.74 -16.30 -32.11
N ASP A 90 5.04 -15.82 -33.32
CA ASP A 90 6.39 -15.84 -33.91
C ASP A 90 7.11 -14.48 -33.75
N ALA A 91 6.63 -13.59 -32.89
CA ALA A 91 7.24 -12.29 -32.70
C ALA A 91 8.60 -12.40 -31.99
N GLU A 92 9.54 -11.57 -32.41
CA GLU A 92 10.84 -11.42 -31.75
C GLU A 92 10.79 -10.28 -30.75
N PHE A 93 11.44 -10.47 -29.60
CA PHE A 93 11.44 -9.50 -28.50
C PHE A 93 12.87 -8.97 -28.28
N ILE A 94 13.03 -7.67 -28.37
CA ILE A 94 14.27 -6.99 -27.98
C ILE A 94 14.16 -6.58 -26.52
N CYS A 95 14.80 -7.37 -25.68
CA CYS A 95 14.81 -7.20 -24.22
C CYS A 95 15.96 -6.31 -23.75
N GLU A 96 15.90 -5.93 -22.49
CA GLU A 96 17.02 -5.33 -21.75
C GLU A 96 18.26 -6.27 -21.73
N GLU A 97 19.40 -5.75 -21.31
CA GLU A 97 20.64 -6.54 -21.16
C GLU A 97 20.52 -7.74 -20.21
N ASN A 98 19.63 -7.60 -19.19
CA ASN A 98 19.33 -8.64 -18.22
C ASN A 98 18.27 -9.67 -18.71
N GLY A 99 17.85 -9.58 -19.96
CA GLY A 99 16.85 -10.47 -20.58
C GLY A 99 15.40 -10.11 -20.27
N LYS A 100 15.11 -9.06 -19.52
CA LYS A 100 13.75 -8.64 -19.15
C LYS A 100 13.14 -7.77 -20.25
N TYR A 101 11.83 -7.89 -20.45
CA TYR A 101 11.06 -7.03 -21.33
C TYR A 101 10.18 -6.09 -20.51
N ILE A 102 10.56 -4.82 -20.44
CA ILE A 102 9.86 -3.81 -19.66
C ILE A 102 8.85 -3.06 -20.56
N VAL A 103 7.60 -2.97 -20.08
CA VAL A 103 6.53 -2.24 -20.75
C VAL A 103 6.37 -0.82 -20.20
N GLY A 104 5.83 0.08 -21.00
CA GLY A 104 5.38 1.40 -20.52
C GLY A 104 4.00 1.30 -19.86
N ARG A 105 3.70 2.24 -18.97
CA ARG A 105 2.36 2.41 -18.38
C ARG A 105 1.84 3.80 -18.69
N GLU A 106 0.55 3.85 -19.03
CA GLU A 106 -0.20 5.09 -19.17
C GLU A 106 -1.53 4.95 -18.41
N VAL A 107 -1.96 6.05 -17.78
CA VAL A 107 -3.26 6.06 -17.10
C VAL A 107 -4.36 6.27 -18.12
N GLU A 108 -5.16 5.25 -18.33
CA GLU A 108 -6.26 5.26 -19.28
C GLU A 108 -7.55 4.74 -18.63
N LYS A 109 -8.69 5.14 -19.20
CA LYS A 109 -9.98 4.55 -18.80
C LYS A 109 -9.97 3.05 -19.09
N MET A 110 -10.40 2.25 -18.11
CA MET A 110 -10.56 0.80 -18.27
C MET A 110 -11.49 0.46 -19.44
N SER A 111 -11.03 -0.42 -20.33
CA SER A 111 -11.78 -0.88 -21.48
C SER A 111 -11.30 -2.26 -21.91
N LYS A 112 -12.22 -3.16 -22.26
CA LYS A 112 -11.90 -4.49 -22.82
C LYS A 112 -11.01 -4.40 -24.05
N SER A 113 -11.20 -3.39 -24.90
CA SER A 113 -10.40 -3.18 -26.12
C SER A 113 -8.96 -2.74 -25.84
N LYS A 114 -8.66 -2.27 -24.62
CA LYS A 114 -7.32 -1.87 -24.16
C LYS A 114 -6.67 -2.92 -23.28
N TYR A 115 -7.38 -4.00 -22.96
CA TYR A 115 -6.89 -5.11 -22.12
C TYR A 115 -6.37 -4.66 -20.74
N ASN A 116 -6.97 -3.59 -20.22
CA ASN A 116 -6.60 -2.99 -18.94
C ASN A 116 -7.72 -3.11 -17.88
N VAL A 117 -8.63 -4.06 -18.05
CA VAL A 117 -9.73 -4.32 -17.11
C VAL A 117 -9.27 -5.30 -16.05
N VAL A 118 -9.45 -4.91 -14.81
CA VAL A 118 -9.37 -5.82 -13.65
C VAL A 118 -10.81 -6.11 -13.23
N THR A 119 -11.20 -7.39 -13.18
CA THR A 119 -12.56 -7.76 -12.84
C THR A 119 -12.74 -7.82 -11.31
N PRO A 120 -13.85 -7.31 -10.75
CA PRO A 120 -14.13 -7.45 -9.33
C PRO A 120 -14.18 -8.90 -8.88
N ASP A 121 -14.67 -9.81 -9.72
CA ASP A 121 -14.79 -11.23 -9.40
C ASP A 121 -13.42 -11.86 -9.12
N ASP A 122 -12.41 -11.55 -9.94
CA ASP A 122 -11.03 -12.06 -9.77
C ASP A 122 -10.42 -11.52 -8.46
N ILE A 123 -10.62 -10.24 -8.19
CA ILE A 123 -10.14 -9.61 -6.95
C ILE A 123 -10.85 -10.20 -5.72
N CYS A 124 -12.17 -10.41 -5.79
CA CYS A 124 -12.92 -11.03 -4.71
C CYS A 124 -12.49 -12.48 -4.47
N ALA A 125 -12.16 -13.23 -5.53
CA ALA A 125 -11.68 -14.60 -5.40
C ALA A 125 -10.29 -14.69 -4.74
N GLU A 126 -9.41 -13.70 -5.02
CA GLU A 126 -8.04 -13.68 -4.50
C GLU A 126 -7.94 -13.04 -3.10
N TYR A 127 -8.62 -11.91 -2.88
CA TYR A 127 -8.45 -11.08 -1.68
C TYR A 127 -9.70 -10.99 -0.80
N GLY A 128 -10.86 -11.40 -1.31
CA GLY A 128 -12.16 -11.25 -0.64
C GLY A 128 -12.84 -9.91 -0.91
N ALA A 129 -14.17 -9.90 -0.83
CA ALA A 129 -15.00 -8.74 -1.13
C ALA A 129 -14.74 -7.55 -0.19
N ASP A 130 -14.51 -7.80 1.10
CA ASP A 130 -14.22 -6.73 2.07
C ASP A 130 -12.89 -6.03 1.80
N THR A 131 -11.89 -6.77 1.29
CA THR A 131 -10.63 -6.16 0.87
C THR A 131 -10.84 -5.23 -0.32
N LEU A 132 -11.61 -5.67 -1.32
CA LEU A 132 -11.94 -4.83 -2.48
C LEU A 132 -12.68 -3.55 -2.05
N ARG A 133 -13.72 -3.68 -1.22
CA ARG A 133 -14.51 -2.53 -0.71
C ARG A 133 -13.63 -1.52 0.02
N LEU A 134 -12.83 -1.98 0.97
CA LEU A 134 -11.90 -1.13 1.72
C LEU A 134 -10.85 -0.48 0.81
N TYR A 135 -10.33 -1.22 -0.17
CA TYR A 135 -9.34 -0.70 -1.10
C TYR A 135 -9.90 0.40 -1.99
N GLU A 136 -11.10 0.22 -2.55
CA GLU A 136 -11.81 1.25 -3.33
C GLU A 136 -12.02 2.54 -2.53
N MET A 137 -12.41 2.42 -1.25
CA MET A 137 -12.57 3.56 -0.37
C MET A 137 -11.22 4.20 0.02
N PHE A 138 -10.15 3.40 0.13
CA PHE A 138 -8.82 3.86 0.55
C PHE A 138 -8.04 4.61 -0.54
N LEU A 139 -8.26 4.33 -1.82
CA LEU A 139 -7.49 4.87 -2.95
C LEU A 139 -7.41 6.40 -3.00
N GLY A 140 -8.34 7.11 -2.39
CA GLY A 140 -8.34 8.58 -2.31
C GLY A 140 -9.74 9.18 -2.17
N PRO A 141 -9.84 10.52 -2.20
CA PRO A 141 -11.11 11.23 -2.11
C PRO A 141 -12.10 10.75 -3.19
N LEU A 142 -13.39 10.67 -2.83
CA LEU A 142 -14.44 10.10 -3.69
C LEU A 142 -14.55 10.80 -5.06
N GLU A 143 -14.32 12.11 -5.10
CA GLU A 143 -14.47 12.96 -6.28
C GLU A 143 -13.31 12.88 -7.27
N GLN A 144 -12.20 12.27 -6.88
CA GLN A 144 -11.01 12.20 -7.73
C GLN A 144 -10.96 10.92 -8.55
N ALA A 145 -10.50 11.03 -9.81
CA ALA A 145 -10.16 9.87 -10.61
C ALA A 145 -8.97 9.13 -9.98
N LYS A 146 -9.10 7.82 -9.82
CA LYS A 146 -8.11 6.99 -9.13
C LYS A 146 -7.54 5.94 -10.08
N PRO A 147 -6.23 5.93 -10.33
CA PRO A 147 -5.63 4.85 -11.08
C PRO A 147 -5.66 3.56 -10.23
N TRP A 148 -6.14 2.47 -10.82
CA TRP A 148 -6.07 1.17 -10.19
C TRP A 148 -4.63 0.68 -10.11
N ASN A 149 -4.23 0.19 -8.94
CA ASN A 149 -2.94 -0.47 -8.72
C ASN A 149 -3.13 -1.73 -7.87
N THR A 150 -3.09 -2.89 -8.49
CA THR A 150 -3.27 -4.17 -7.79
C THR A 150 -2.25 -4.40 -6.66
N ALA A 151 -1.03 -3.88 -6.78
CA ALA A 151 -0.02 -4.01 -5.73
C ALA A 151 -0.42 -3.36 -4.39
N GLY A 152 -1.24 -2.30 -4.43
CA GLY A 152 -1.70 -1.60 -3.23
C GLY A 152 -2.73 -2.38 -2.41
N ILE A 153 -3.47 -3.32 -3.02
CA ILE A 153 -4.54 -4.07 -2.35
C ILE A 153 -4.01 -4.98 -1.25
N SER A 154 -2.79 -5.49 -1.40
CA SER A 154 -2.13 -6.35 -0.41
C SER A 154 -1.98 -5.68 0.96
N GLY A 155 -1.81 -4.35 1.00
CA GLY A 155 -1.74 -3.57 2.23
C GLY A 155 -3.06 -3.59 3.01
N VAL A 156 -4.18 -3.45 2.30
CA VAL A 156 -5.53 -3.51 2.88
C VAL A 156 -5.86 -4.95 3.32
N PHE A 157 -5.48 -5.94 2.54
CA PHE A 157 -5.63 -7.34 2.92
C PHE A 157 -4.82 -7.69 4.19
N GLY A 158 -3.60 -7.18 4.27
CA GLY A 158 -2.76 -7.29 5.48
C GLY A 158 -3.38 -6.62 6.70
N PHE A 159 -4.05 -5.47 6.52
CA PHE A 159 -4.81 -4.79 7.58
C PHE A 159 -5.95 -5.67 8.10
N LEU A 160 -6.78 -6.26 7.23
CA LEU A 160 -7.88 -7.15 7.66
C LEU A 160 -7.36 -8.37 8.42
N LYS A 161 -6.26 -8.97 7.97
CA LYS A 161 -5.59 -10.05 8.72
C LYS A 161 -5.13 -9.60 10.11
N LYS A 162 -4.65 -8.36 10.22
CA LYS A 162 -4.23 -7.78 11.50
C LYS A 162 -5.41 -7.48 12.40
N LEU A 163 -6.52 -7.01 11.84
CA LEU A 163 -7.80 -6.86 12.56
C LEU A 163 -8.24 -8.20 13.16
N CYS A 164 -8.28 -9.27 12.38
CA CYS A 164 -8.66 -10.59 12.86
C CYS A 164 -7.80 -11.07 14.03
N ARG A 165 -6.49 -10.76 14.03
CA ARG A 165 -5.57 -11.14 15.12
C ARG A 165 -5.84 -10.43 16.44
N LEU A 166 -6.67 -9.40 16.49
CA LEU A 166 -7.15 -8.83 17.75
C LEU A 166 -8.21 -9.73 18.41
N TYR A 167 -8.94 -10.52 17.60
CA TYR A 167 -10.03 -11.38 18.05
C TYR A 167 -9.61 -12.83 18.19
N PHE A 168 -8.64 -13.30 17.39
CA PHE A 168 -8.24 -14.69 17.29
C PHE A 168 -6.73 -14.88 17.30
N ASP A 169 -6.31 -15.98 17.88
CA ASP A 169 -4.98 -16.56 17.71
C ASP A 169 -5.10 -17.99 17.11
N GLU A 170 -4.01 -18.73 17.11
CA GLU A 170 -3.95 -20.11 16.63
C GLU A 170 -4.81 -21.12 17.44
N ASN A 171 -5.22 -20.74 18.66
CA ASN A 171 -6.03 -21.58 19.56
C ASN A 171 -7.52 -21.20 19.52
N GLY A 172 -7.90 -20.15 18.80
CA GLY A 172 -9.28 -19.67 18.66
C GLY A 172 -9.49 -18.24 19.13
N MET A 173 -10.72 -17.95 19.63
CA MET A 173 -11.08 -16.61 20.08
C MET A 173 -10.36 -16.25 21.39
N ILE A 174 -9.73 -15.06 21.41
CA ILE A 174 -8.99 -14.51 22.54
C ILE A 174 -9.66 -13.29 23.20
N VAL A 175 -10.85 -12.91 22.69
CA VAL A 175 -11.63 -11.81 23.26
C VAL A 175 -12.08 -12.18 24.66
N SER A 176 -11.93 -11.26 25.61
CA SER A 176 -12.24 -11.46 27.01
C SER A 176 -12.91 -10.23 27.63
N ASP A 177 -13.59 -10.42 28.78
CA ASP A 177 -14.28 -9.35 29.49
C ASP A 177 -13.35 -8.55 30.44
N VAL A 178 -12.04 -8.51 30.11
CA VAL A 178 -11.08 -7.70 30.85
C VAL A 178 -11.37 -6.21 30.66
N GLU A 179 -11.28 -5.46 31.75
CA GLU A 179 -11.48 -4.00 31.71
C GLU A 179 -10.47 -3.35 30.76
N PRO A 180 -10.91 -2.47 29.85
CA PRO A 180 -10.02 -1.78 28.92
C PRO A 180 -9.17 -0.74 29.65
N THR A 181 -7.95 -0.55 29.17
CA THR A 181 -7.08 0.53 29.65
C THR A 181 -7.56 1.89 29.11
N LYS A 182 -7.07 2.98 29.72
CA LYS A 182 -7.34 4.35 29.23
C LYS A 182 -6.90 4.52 27.77
N ASP A 183 -5.77 3.91 27.38
CA ASP A 183 -5.25 4.00 26.02
C ASP A 183 -6.09 3.21 25.03
N ASN A 184 -6.64 2.03 25.42
CA ASN A 184 -7.59 1.29 24.60
C ASN A 184 -8.84 2.13 24.32
N LEU A 185 -9.43 2.72 25.37
CA LEU A 185 -10.58 3.59 25.26
C LEU A 185 -10.32 4.82 24.39
N LYS A 186 -9.14 5.44 24.54
CA LYS A 186 -8.72 6.59 23.74
C LYS A 186 -8.63 6.21 22.25
N SER A 187 -7.95 5.10 21.91
CA SER A 187 -7.83 4.61 20.53
C SER A 187 -9.21 4.34 19.90
N LEU A 188 -10.12 3.69 20.64
CA LEU A 188 -11.48 3.42 20.17
C LEU A 188 -12.26 4.70 19.95
N HIS A 189 -12.41 5.56 20.97
CA HIS A 189 -13.24 6.76 20.89
C HIS A 189 -12.73 7.79 19.90
N LYS A 190 -11.41 7.90 19.71
CA LYS A 190 -10.82 8.69 18.63
C LYS A 190 -11.22 8.15 17.25
N THR A 191 -11.30 6.84 17.11
CA THR A 191 -11.73 6.20 15.86
C THR A 191 -13.20 6.38 15.62
N ILE A 192 -14.06 6.17 16.62
CA ILE A 192 -15.53 6.41 16.52
C ILE A 192 -15.78 7.85 16.05
N LYS A 193 -15.16 8.84 16.72
CA LYS A 193 -15.32 10.26 16.37
C LYS A 193 -14.89 10.55 14.95
N LYS A 194 -13.67 10.14 14.60
CA LYS A 194 -13.09 10.40 13.27
C LYS A 194 -13.92 9.76 12.16
N VAL A 195 -14.37 8.51 12.34
CA VAL A 195 -15.14 7.79 11.32
C VAL A 195 -16.53 8.39 11.16
N ALA A 196 -17.19 8.79 12.25
CA ALA A 196 -18.48 9.49 12.17
C ALA A 196 -18.36 10.80 11.37
N GLU A 197 -17.37 11.64 11.68
CA GLU A 197 -17.10 12.87 10.96
C GLU A 197 -16.74 12.63 9.47
N ASP A 198 -15.95 11.59 9.19
CA ASP A 198 -15.54 11.24 7.83
C ASP A 198 -16.70 10.75 6.97
N ILE A 199 -17.63 9.98 7.54
CA ILE A 199 -18.83 9.52 6.83
C ILE A 199 -19.71 10.72 6.46
N GLU A 200 -19.95 11.65 7.38
CA GLU A 200 -20.73 12.87 7.12
C GLU A 200 -20.09 13.75 6.03
N ASN A 201 -18.76 13.75 5.95
CA ASN A 201 -17.99 14.55 4.98
C ASN A 201 -17.58 13.77 3.72
N PHE A 202 -18.06 12.53 3.53
CA PHE A 202 -17.68 11.65 2.42
C PHE A 202 -16.16 11.42 2.30
N SER A 203 -15.42 11.52 3.40
CA SER A 203 -13.98 11.35 3.47
C SER A 203 -13.59 9.90 3.79
N PHE A 204 -14.13 8.92 3.06
CA PHE A 204 -14.01 7.49 3.37
C PHE A 204 -12.57 6.99 3.42
N ASN A 205 -11.67 7.57 2.63
CA ASN A 205 -10.26 7.20 2.62
C ASN A 205 -9.55 7.49 3.94
N THR A 206 -9.94 8.57 4.63
CA THR A 206 -9.39 8.91 5.95
C THR A 206 -9.93 8.00 7.05
N SER A 207 -11.18 7.52 6.93
CA SER A 207 -11.72 6.48 7.82
C SER A 207 -10.90 5.18 7.73
N VAL A 208 -10.59 4.72 6.51
CA VAL A 208 -9.78 3.49 6.34
C VAL A 208 -8.40 3.66 6.95
N SER A 209 -7.77 4.82 6.77
CA SER A 209 -6.50 5.15 7.43
C SER A 209 -6.62 5.14 8.94
N GLN A 210 -7.72 5.67 9.49
CA GLN A 210 -7.98 5.68 10.94
C GLN A 210 -8.17 4.27 11.49
N PHE A 211 -8.84 3.36 10.75
CA PHE A 211 -8.94 1.95 11.14
C PHE A 211 -7.57 1.30 11.24
N MET A 212 -6.68 1.56 10.28
CA MET A 212 -5.32 1.02 10.30
C MET A 212 -4.53 1.53 11.51
N ILE A 213 -4.67 2.81 11.86
CA ILE A 213 -4.06 3.41 13.05
C ILE A 213 -4.60 2.73 14.31
N CYS A 214 -5.92 2.64 14.47
CA CYS A 214 -6.57 2.04 15.63
C CYS A 214 -6.13 0.58 15.84
N VAL A 215 -6.18 -0.24 14.80
CA VAL A 215 -5.75 -1.64 14.86
C VAL A 215 -4.27 -1.78 15.21
N ASN A 216 -3.41 -0.87 14.72
CA ASN A 216 -1.99 -0.84 15.08
C ASN A 216 -1.79 -0.48 16.56
N GLU A 217 -2.48 0.53 17.06
CA GLU A 217 -2.45 0.95 18.46
C GLU A 217 -2.93 -0.18 19.38
N LEU A 218 -4.12 -0.74 19.13
CA LEU A 218 -4.69 -1.84 19.91
C LEU A 218 -3.80 -3.11 19.89
N SER A 219 -3.19 -3.42 18.75
CA SER A 219 -2.22 -4.53 18.64
C SER A 219 -0.98 -4.30 19.51
N THR A 220 -0.43 -3.08 19.52
CA THR A 220 0.72 -2.71 20.34
C THR A 220 0.36 -2.75 21.82
N GLN A 221 -0.84 -2.33 22.18
CA GLN A 221 -1.42 -2.36 23.52
C GLN A 221 -1.84 -3.77 23.96
N LYS A 222 -1.77 -4.78 23.07
CA LYS A 222 -2.23 -6.16 23.29
C LYS A 222 -3.69 -6.20 23.80
N CYS A 223 -4.55 -5.39 23.20
CA CYS A 223 -5.94 -5.24 23.62
C CYS A 223 -6.78 -6.41 23.10
N HIS A 224 -7.42 -7.14 24.01
CA HIS A 224 -8.39 -8.20 23.73
C HIS A 224 -9.71 -7.97 24.49
N SER A 225 -9.92 -6.74 24.99
CA SER A 225 -11.13 -6.39 25.73
C SER A 225 -12.36 -6.36 24.82
N ARG A 226 -13.41 -7.11 25.20
CA ARG A 226 -14.71 -7.12 24.51
C ARG A 226 -15.29 -5.71 24.43
N ALA A 227 -15.17 -4.90 25.49
CA ALA A 227 -15.68 -3.53 25.53
C ALA A 227 -15.05 -2.60 24.50
N ILE A 228 -13.90 -2.99 23.90
CA ILE A 228 -13.24 -2.27 22.82
C ILE A 228 -13.53 -2.90 21.46
N LEU A 229 -13.37 -4.22 21.36
CA LEU A 229 -13.40 -4.94 20.08
C LEU A 229 -14.81 -5.05 19.51
N GLU A 230 -15.82 -5.17 20.35
CA GLU A 230 -17.23 -5.22 19.92
C GLU A 230 -17.67 -3.90 19.28
N PRO A 231 -17.52 -2.71 19.89
CA PRO A 231 -17.80 -1.46 19.21
C PRO A 231 -16.92 -1.23 17.97
N LEU A 232 -15.65 -1.70 17.95
CA LEU A 232 -14.79 -1.59 16.77
C LEU A 232 -15.36 -2.35 15.58
N ALA A 233 -15.92 -3.57 15.79
CA ALA A 233 -16.56 -4.34 14.75
C ALA A 233 -17.76 -3.57 14.16
N ILE A 234 -18.56 -2.89 15.00
CA ILE A 234 -19.69 -2.06 14.54
C ILE A 234 -19.21 -0.90 13.68
N VAL A 235 -18.16 -0.19 14.11
CA VAL A 235 -17.61 0.97 13.37
C VAL A 235 -17.04 0.57 12.00
N ILE A 236 -16.46 -0.62 11.88
CA ILE A 236 -15.89 -1.13 10.63
C ILE A 236 -16.97 -1.72 9.70
N SER A 237 -18.12 -2.15 10.23
CA SER A 237 -19.12 -2.91 9.46
C SER A 237 -19.57 -2.27 8.14
N PRO A 238 -19.71 -0.95 7.99
CA PRO A 238 -20.10 -0.35 6.71
C PRO A 238 -19.03 -0.52 5.61
N TYR A 239 -17.77 -0.67 6.01
CA TYR A 239 -16.62 -0.80 5.11
C TYR A 239 -16.27 -2.26 4.80
N ALA A 240 -16.39 -3.14 5.80
CA ALA A 240 -16.07 -4.57 5.72
C ALA A 240 -17.21 -5.41 6.33
N PRO A 241 -18.39 -5.46 5.67
CA PRO A 241 -19.59 -6.07 6.24
C PRO A 241 -19.47 -7.57 6.49
N HIS A 242 -18.79 -8.33 5.63
CA HIS A 242 -18.74 -9.78 5.79
C HIS A 242 -17.91 -10.18 7.01
N ILE A 243 -16.73 -9.57 7.19
CA ILE A 243 -15.88 -9.86 8.35
C ILE A 243 -16.54 -9.35 9.64
N ALA A 244 -17.21 -8.19 9.58
CA ALA A 244 -17.88 -7.63 10.75
C ALA A 244 -19.08 -8.50 11.20
N GLU A 245 -19.89 -9.02 10.26
CA GLU A 245 -20.99 -9.95 10.57
C GLU A 245 -20.47 -11.25 11.20
N GLU A 246 -19.37 -11.80 10.64
CA GLU A 246 -18.76 -13.00 11.21
C GLU A 246 -18.24 -12.76 12.63
N LEU A 247 -17.52 -11.65 12.84
CA LEU A 247 -17.04 -11.26 14.17
C LEU A 247 -18.20 -11.07 15.16
N TRP A 248 -19.29 -10.45 14.72
CA TRP A 248 -20.49 -10.22 15.53
C TRP A 248 -21.13 -11.52 15.99
N SER A 249 -21.31 -12.45 15.05
CA SER A 249 -21.84 -13.79 15.33
C SER A 249 -20.92 -14.57 16.31
N LEU A 250 -19.61 -14.55 16.06
CA LEU A 250 -18.63 -15.24 16.89
C LEU A 250 -18.47 -14.61 18.30
N LEU A 251 -18.79 -13.34 18.47
CA LEU A 251 -18.89 -12.66 19.76
C LEU A 251 -20.16 -13.09 20.55
N GLY A 252 -21.03 -13.88 19.95
CA GLY A 252 -22.21 -14.47 20.58
C GLY A 252 -23.48 -13.64 20.44
N HIS A 253 -23.53 -12.69 19.51
CA HIS A 253 -24.74 -11.89 19.25
C HIS A 253 -25.67 -12.60 18.26
N GLU A 254 -26.96 -12.42 18.47
CA GLU A 254 -28.02 -12.80 17.54
C GLU A 254 -28.39 -11.62 16.64
N GLY A 255 -28.76 -11.91 15.39
CA GLY A 255 -29.12 -10.89 14.40
C GLY A 255 -27.93 -10.24 13.72
N SER A 256 -28.22 -9.33 12.78
CA SER A 256 -27.20 -8.69 11.95
C SER A 256 -26.59 -7.46 12.63
N ILE A 257 -25.29 -7.31 12.53
CA ILE A 257 -24.55 -6.12 12.97
C ILE A 257 -25.01 -4.85 12.23
N ALA A 258 -25.56 -5.00 11.02
CA ALA A 258 -26.04 -3.88 10.22
C ALA A 258 -27.24 -3.14 10.85
N THR A 259 -27.92 -3.76 11.81
CA THR A 259 -29.06 -3.14 12.53
C THR A 259 -28.67 -2.54 13.89
N VAL A 260 -27.39 -2.68 14.27
CA VAL A 260 -26.87 -2.17 15.53
C VAL A 260 -26.59 -0.67 15.41
N PRO A 261 -27.02 0.16 16.39
CA PRO A 261 -26.69 1.58 16.39
C PRO A 261 -25.18 1.84 16.35
N PHE A 262 -24.78 2.86 15.61
CA PHE A 262 -23.39 3.30 15.61
C PHE A 262 -22.97 3.76 17.02
N PRO A 263 -21.76 3.40 17.51
CA PRO A 263 -21.33 3.70 18.86
C PRO A 263 -21.20 5.20 19.10
N GLU A 264 -21.64 5.66 20.27
CA GLU A 264 -21.50 7.06 20.67
C GLU A 264 -20.09 7.40 21.17
N VAL A 265 -19.64 8.60 20.84
CA VAL A 265 -18.36 9.14 21.33
C VAL A 265 -18.50 9.54 22.80
N ASN A 266 -17.56 9.08 23.63
CA ASN A 266 -17.42 9.61 24.98
C ASN A 266 -16.15 10.48 25.05
N GLU A 267 -16.36 11.80 25.01
CA GLU A 267 -15.29 12.82 24.99
C GLU A 267 -14.33 12.71 26.19
N LYS A 268 -14.75 12.11 27.31
CA LYS A 268 -13.89 11.90 28.49
C LYS A 268 -12.67 11.04 28.17
N HIS A 269 -12.78 10.15 27.19
CA HIS A 269 -11.67 9.28 26.78
C HIS A 269 -10.72 9.94 25.76
N LEU A 270 -11.09 11.11 25.22
CA LEU A 270 -10.29 11.87 24.25
C LEU A 270 -9.37 12.89 24.93
N VAL A 271 -9.58 13.17 26.20
CA VAL A 271 -8.71 14.07 26.96
C VAL A 271 -7.32 13.48 27.03
N GLU A 272 -6.32 14.21 26.55
CA GLU A 272 -4.92 13.80 26.68
C GLU A 272 -4.54 13.79 28.16
N SER A 273 -4.27 12.60 28.69
CA SER A 273 -3.78 12.44 30.06
C SER A 273 -2.26 12.49 30.15
N SER A 274 -1.56 12.30 29.04
CA SER A 274 -0.09 12.32 28.96
C SER A 274 0.37 13.03 27.68
N LYS A 275 1.59 13.49 27.68
CA LYS A 275 2.27 14.10 26.55
C LYS A 275 3.73 13.71 26.49
N GLU A 276 4.23 13.54 25.28
CA GLU A 276 5.64 13.30 25.01
C GLU A 276 6.41 14.62 25.09
N TYR A 277 7.36 14.69 26.04
CA TYR A 277 8.22 15.84 26.21
C TYR A 277 9.58 15.56 25.59
N PRO A 278 10.06 16.37 24.64
CA PRO A 278 11.45 16.33 24.24
C PRO A 278 12.34 16.85 25.37
N VAL A 279 13.32 16.03 25.76
CA VAL A 279 14.31 16.36 26.78
C VAL A 279 15.60 16.77 26.10
N SER A 280 16.01 18.02 26.37
CA SER A 280 17.20 18.64 25.80
C SER A 280 18.25 18.93 26.86
N PHE A 281 19.52 18.89 26.47
CA PHE A 281 20.67 19.32 27.25
C PHE A 281 21.39 20.44 26.52
N ASN A 282 21.45 21.61 27.13
CA ASN A 282 21.99 22.84 26.52
C ASN A 282 21.38 23.10 25.13
N GLY A 283 20.04 22.95 25.01
CA GLY A 283 19.29 23.16 23.78
C GLY A 283 19.37 22.03 22.74
N LYS A 284 20.13 20.97 23.02
CA LYS A 284 20.26 19.81 22.11
C LYS A 284 19.37 18.68 22.61
N MET A 285 18.32 18.32 21.85
CA MET A 285 17.44 17.20 22.17
C MET A 285 18.22 15.88 22.25
N ARG A 286 17.95 15.06 23.28
CA ARG A 286 18.62 13.79 23.51
C ARG A 286 17.66 12.60 23.51
N PHE A 287 16.51 12.76 24.12
CA PHE A 287 15.47 11.72 24.17
C PHE A 287 14.11 12.35 24.40
N THR A 288 13.06 11.56 24.30
CA THR A 288 11.69 11.93 24.68
C THR A 288 11.24 11.12 25.90
N ILE A 289 10.36 11.71 26.70
CA ILE A 289 9.73 11.06 27.85
C ILE A 289 8.23 11.38 27.84
N GLU A 290 7.41 10.38 28.04
CA GLU A 290 5.97 10.55 28.20
C GLU A 290 5.64 10.83 29.66
N LEU A 291 4.99 11.96 29.90
CA LEU A 291 4.60 12.40 31.26
C LEU A 291 3.13 12.78 31.28
N SER A 292 2.45 12.50 32.42
CA SER A 292 1.08 12.95 32.63
C SER A 292 0.98 14.47 32.59
N LEU A 293 -0.09 14.98 31.94
CA LEU A 293 -0.39 16.42 31.91
C LEU A 293 -0.85 16.96 33.28
N ASP A 294 -1.25 16.08 34.18
CA ASP A 294 -1.66 16.42 35.58
C ASP A 294 -0.47 16.69 36.48
N LEU A 295 0.76 16.36 36.05
CA LEU A 295 1.97 16.57 36.82
C LEU A 295 2.31 18.06 36.98
N THR A 296 2.63 18.46 38.16
CA THR A 296 3.19 19.79 38.46
C THR A 296 4.64 19.90 38.00
N VAL A 297 5.11 21.14 37.81
CA VAL A 297 6.51 21.38 37.38
C VAL A 297 7.54 20.74 38.36
N PRO A 298 7.37 20.80 39.68
CA PRO A 298 8.26 20.11 40.62
C PRO A 298 8.26 18.58 40.43
N GLU A 299 7.10 17.94 40.24
CA GLU A 299 7.00 16.50 40.00
C GLU A 299 7.67 16.08 38.72
N ILE A 300 7.48 16.85 37.63
CA ILE A 300 8.18 16.64 36.36
C ILE A 300 9.68 16.73 36.55
N GLN A 301 10.14 17.73 37.31
CA GLN A 301 11.57 17.92 37.61
C GLN A 301 12.14 16.73 38.40
N GLU A 302 11.42 16.22 39.39
CA GLU A 302 11.84 15.05 40.18
C GLU A 302 11.95 13.79 39.27
N ILE A 303 10.94 13.53 38.42
CA ILE A 303 10.95 12.39 37.50
C ILE A 303 12.14 12.49 36.56
N ILE A 304 12.36 13.66 35.95
CA ILE A 304 13.45 13.86 34.98
C ILE A 304 14.83 13.72 35.66
N MET A 305 15.02 14.23 36.85
CA MET A 305 16.30 14.13 37.56
C MET A 305 16.64 12.71 38.02
N ASN A 306 15.62 11.85 38.16
CA ASN A 306 15.79 10.43 38.50
C ASN A 306 15.79 9.49 37.28
N ASP A 307 15.54 9.98 36.07
CA ASP A 307 15.57 9.17 34.85
C ASP A 307 16.99 8.73 34.51
N GLU A 308 17.18 7.42 34.26
CA GLU A 308 18.50 6.83 33.98
C GLU A 308 19.22 7.50 32.80
N ARG A 309 18.47 7.91 31.76
CA ARG A 309 19.02 8.58 30.58
C ARG A 309 19.51 9.97 30.93
N THR A 310 18.82 10.66 31.83
CA THR A 310 19.24 11.97 32.35
C THR A 310 20.51 11.82 33.19
N LEU A 311 20.54 10.88 34.13
CA LEU A 311 21.71 10.60 34.99
C LEU A 311 22.95 10.26 34.14
N LYS A 312 22.78 9.45 33.12
CA LYS A 312 23.84 9.11 32.15
C LYS A 312 24.36 10.32 31.37
N GLN A 313 23.48 11.25 30.96
CA GLN A 313 23.88 12.47 30.24
C GLN A 313 24.57 13.49 31.16
N LEU A 314 24.18 13.54 32.40
CA LEU A 314 24.78 14.44 33.41
C LEU A 314 26.17 13.95 33.89
N ASP A 315 26.44 12.66 33.82
CA ASP A 315 27.73 12.06 34.18
C ASP A 315 28.21 12.54 35.56
N GLY A 316 27.32 12.49 36.57
CA GLY A 316 27.59 12.94 37.94
C GLY A 316 27.57 14.45 38.16
N ARG A 317 27.31 15.26 37.13
CA ARG A 317 27.17 16.72 37.23
C ARG A 317 25.75 17.12 37.61
N THR A 318 25.59 18.25 38.27
CA THR A 318 24.28 18.83 38.54
C THR A 318 23.99 19.94 37.54
N PRO A 319 22.82 19.98 36.88
CA PRO A 319 22.48 21.06 35.98
C PRO A 319 22.32 22.39 36.76
N ASN A 320 22.82 23.47 36.19
CA ASN A 320 22.67 24.81 36.74
C ASN A 320 21.21 25.25 36.77
N LYS A 321 20.42 24.81 35.78
CA LYS A 321 19.00 25.13 35.67
C LYS A 321 18.24 24.03 34.91
N VAL A 322 17.04 23.70 35.38
CA VAL A 322 16.08 22.86 34.68
C VAL A 322 14.93 23.75 34.23
N ILE A 323 14.75 23.88 32.92
CA ILE A 323 13.69 24.67 32.29
C ILE A 323 12.62 23.70 31.84
N ILE A 324 11.44 23.78 32.46
CA ILE A 324 10.27 22.95 32.12
C ILE A 324 9.19 23.88 31.63
N VAL A 325 8.76 23.64 30.38
CA VAL A 325 7.57 24.30 29.79
C VAL A 325 6.48 23.22 29.71
N PRO A 326 5.47 23.26 30.61
CA PRO A 326 4.42 22.23 30.63
C PRO A 326 3.80 22.00 29.27
N GLY A 327 3.67 20.74 28.86
CA GLY A 327 3.12 20.32 27.58
C GLY A 327 4.00 20.64 26.36
N LYS A 328 5.25 21.12 26.52
CA LYS A 328 6.10 21.51 25.37
C LYS A 328 7.51 20.90 25.40
N VAL A 329 8.33 21.23 26.37
CA VAL A 329 9.75 20.87 26.36
C VAL A 329 10.36 20.88 27.75
N ILE A 330 11.38 20.05 27.95
CA ILE A 330 12.24 20.05 29.13
C ILE A 330 13.67 20.28 28.66
N ASN A 331 14.37 21.26 29.26
CA ASN A 331 15.76 21.57 28.93
C ASN A 331 16.62 21.72 30.17
N LEU A 332 17.64 20.87 30.30
CA LEU A 332 18.64 20.92 31.35
C LEU A 332 19.83 21.74 30.85
N VAL A 333 20.21 22.76 31.61
CA VAL A 333 21.29 23.68 31.30
C VAL A 333 22.36 23.57 32.37
N GLY A 334 23.60 23.31 31.94
CA GLY A 334 24.74 23.18 32.84
C GLY A 334 26.03 22.83 32.14
#